data_4ebe3afe3c606cec6edc52c0ea9344e6
#
_entry.id   4ebe3afe3c606cec6edc52c0ea9344e6
#
_cell.length_a   1.000
_cell.length_b   1.000
_cell.length_c   1.000
_cell.angle_alpha   90.00
_cell.angle_beta   90.00
_cell.angle_gamma   90.00
#
_symmetry.space_group_name_H-M   'P 1'
#
loop_
_entity.id
_entity.type
_entity.pdbx_description
1 polymer ?
#
loop_
_entity_poly.entity_id
_entity_poly.type
_entity_poly.pdbx_seq_one_letter_code
_entity_poly.pdbx_strand_id
1 'polypeptide(L)'
;FAVLIYGIPFLDKNQFQTIQMGDESVVNNKKLHTIVGAGTGLGISRGLINSDKIEVLSSEGGHIEFAPKTQKEWELKVWLKDFLNLERISYERIISGEGLCNIAKWRFSYPDAMNHSFQKILNESKTSKKTQTKLASEICKFSAKGDSLLREIENIWLSNYADYLGDVALH
;
A
#
# COMPACT_ATOMS: atom_id res chain seq x y z
N PHE A 1 -13.48 3.87 -3.99
CA PHE A 1 -13.46 3.49 -2.55
C PHE A 1 -14.75 3.90 -1.84
N ALA A 2 -15.30 5.10 -2.05
CA ALA A 2 -16.56 5.52 -1.44
C ALA A 2 -17.69 4.48 -1.58
N VAL A 3 -17.85 3.88 -2.76
CA VAL A 3 -18.87 2.85 -3.03
C VAL A 3 -18.70 1.59 -2.17
N LEU A 4 -17.48 1.26 -1.76
CA LEU A 4 -17.22 0.07 -0.93
C LEU A 4 -17.83 0.18 0.47
N ILE A 5 -17.95 1.40 1.01
CA ILE A 5 -18.60 1.65 2.30
C ILE A 5 -20.07 1.18 2.27
N TYR A 6 -20.77 1.44 1.18
CA TYR A 6 -22.17 0.98 1.02
C TYR A 6 -22.28 -0.54 0.95
N GLY A 7 -21.21 -1.24 0.57
CA GLY A 7 -21.17 -2.70 0.51
C GLY A 7 -20.99 -3.38 1.85
N ILE A 8 -20.41 -2.71 2.87
CA ILE A 8 -20.09 -3.32 4.17
C ILE A 8 -21.27 -4.06 4.82
N PRO A 9 -22.50 -3.47 4.89
CA PRO A 9 -23.63 -4.14 5.53
C PRO A 9 -24.10 -5.43 4.84
N PHE A 10 -23.68 -5.67 3.60
CA PHE A 10 -24.06 -6.83 2.79
C PHE A 10 -23.01 -7.95 2.79
N LEU A 11 -21.88 -7.75 3.51
CA LEU A 11 -20.83 -8.75 3.62
C LEU A 11 -21.16 -9.77 4.71
N ASP A 12 -20.98 -11.04 4.40
CA ASP A 12 -21.10 -12.13 5.36
C ASP A 12 -19.88 -12.20 6.29
N LYS A 13 -20.05 -12.73 7.50
CA LYS A 13 -18.95 -12.86 8.48
C LYS A 13 -17.74 -13.64 7.95
N ASN A 14 -17.95 -14.61 7.08
CA ASN A 14 -16.89 -15.41 6.45
C ASN A 14 -16.06 -14.64 5.39
N GLN A 15 -16.53 -13.46 5.01
CA GLN A 15 -15.80 -12.55 4.08
C GLN A 15 -14.86 -11.60 4.83
N PHE A 16 -14.82 -11.66 6.16
CA PHE A 16 -13.94 -10.88 7.00
C PHE A 16 -12.90 -11.77 7.68
N GLN A 17 -11.69 -11.25 7.77
CA GLN A 17 -10.65 -11.79 8.65
C GLN A 17 -10.26 -10.70 9.65
N THR A 18 -10.50 -10.96 10.95
CA THR A 18 -10.07 -10.04 12.00
C THR A 18 -8.55 -10.14 12.17
N ILE A 19 -7.85 -9.03 12.00
CA ILE A 19 -6.40 -8.93 12.22
C ILE A 19 -6.13 -8.52 13.66
N GLN A 20 -6.91 -7.57 14.19
CA GLN A 20 -6.81 -7.08 15.55
C GLN A 20 -8.21 -6.84 16.11
N MET A 21 -8.47 -7.34 17.32
CA MET A 21 -9.73 -7.08 18.02
C MET A 21 -9.72 -5.67 18.58
N GLY A 22 -10.84 -4.96 18.41
CA GLY A 22 -11.11 -3.69 19.08
C GLY A 22 -11.71 -3.91 20.47
N ASP A 23 -11.85 -2.83 21.23
CA ASP A 23 -12.57 -2.85 22.51
C ASP A 23 -14.10 -2.84 22.24
N GLU A 24 -14.75 -3.98 22.50
CA GLU A 24 -16.19 -4.14 22.32
C GLU A 24 -17.02 -3.36 23.35
N SER A 25 -16.41 -2.85 24.42
CA SER A 25 -17.10 -2.07 25.45
C SER A 25 -17.52 -0.68 24.96
N VAL A 26 -16.91 -0.20 23.88
CA VAL A 26 -17.27 1.07 23.25
C VAL A 26 -18.43 0.87 22.27
N VAL A 27 -19.63 0.64 22.80
CA VAL A 27 -20.83 0.56 21.98
C VAL A 27 -21.34 1.96 21.65
N ASN A 28 -20.97 2.44 20.48
CA ASN A 28 -21.56 3.65 19.91
C ASN A 28 -22.56 3.22 18.82
N ASN A 29 -23.77 3.77 18.82
CA ASN A 29 -24.79 3.50 17.80
C ASN A 29 -24.36 3.99 16.38
N LYS A 30 -23.30 4.79 16.33
CA LYS A 30 -22.67 5.25 15.08
C LYS A 30 -21.35 4.53 14.91
N LYS A 31 -21.25 3.70 13.89
CA LYS A 31 -19.98 3.01 13.56
C LYS A 31 -19.28 3.78 12.45
N LEU A 32 -18.11 4.32 12.79
CA LEU A 32 -17.18 4.84 11.79
C LEU A 32 -16.44 3.67 11.17
N HIS A 33 -16.52 3.56 9.87
CA HIS A 33 -15.76 2.60 9.07
C HIS A 33 -14.76 3.33 8.19
N THR A 34 -13.54 2.85 8.17
CA THR A 34 -12.50 3.33 7.23
C THR A 34 -12.11 2.17 6.34
N ILE A 35 -12.19 2.36 5.04
CA ILE A 35 -11.70 1.41 4.04
C ILE A 35 -10.40 1.94 3.47
N VAL A 36 -9.37 1.11 3.51
CA VAL A 36 -8.08 1.36 2.88
C VAL A 36 -7.79 0.23 1.92
N GLY A 37 -7.32 0.55 0.73
CA GLY A 37 -6.98 -0.46 -0.26
C GLY A 37 -5.81 -0.04 -1.12
N ALA A 38 -4.78 -0.89 -1.13
CA ALA A 38 -3.63 -0.77 -2.01
C ALA A 38 -3.86 -1.60 -3.27
N GLY A 39 -4.18 -0.92 -4.36
CA GLY A 39 -4.33 -1.50 -5.70
C GLY A 39 -3.32 -0.89 -6.67
N THR A 40 -3.78 -0.45 -7.84
CA THR A 40 -2.97 0.35 -8.78
C THR A 40 -2.50 1.65 -8.11
N GLY A 41 -3.37 2.27 -7.30
CA GLY A 41 -3.09 3.38 -6.40
C GLY A 41 -3.41 3.01 -4.95
N LEU A 42 -3.38 4.00 -4.05
CA LEU A 42 -3.77 3.88 -2.65
C LEU A 42 -5.07 4.64 -2.42
N GLY A 43 -6.16 3.92 -2.20
CA GLY A 43 -7.46 4.51 -1.90
C GLY A 43 -7.79 4.46 -0.40
N ILE A 44 -8.44 5.50 0.07
CA ILE A 44 -9.02 5.57 1.41
C ILE A 44 -10.41 6.20 1.33
N SER A 45 -11.35 5.68 2.11
CA SER A 45 -12.68 6.27 2.28
C SER A 45 -13.17 6.02 3.69
N ARG A 46 -13.93 6.95 4.23
CA ARG A 46 -14.55 6.85 5.56
C ARG A 46 -16.06 6.92 5.42
N GLY A 47 -16.76 6.24 6.30
CA GLY A 47 -18.22 6.30 6.33
C GLY A 47 -18.78 6.04 7.71
N LEU A 48 -19.84 6.77 8.03
CA LEU A 48 -20.67 6.52 9.21
C LEU A 48 -21.84 5.65 8.80
N ILE A 49 -21.92 4.47 9.40
CA ILE A 49 -23.00 3.53 9.17
C ILE A 49 -23.90 3.51 10.39
N ASN A 50 -25.15 3.94 10.22
CA ASN A 50 -26.22 3.90 11.21
C ASN A 50 -27.32 2.95 10.71
N SER A 51 -28.30 2.61 11.56
CA SER A 51 -29.47 1.81 11.18
C SER A 51 -30.18 2.34 9.93
N ASP A 52 -30.27 3.65 9.78
CA ASP A 52 -31.16 4.29 8.82
C ASP A 52 -30.43 5.05 7.71
N LYS A 53 -29.10 5.25 7.86
CA LYS A 53 -28.33 6.09 6.94
C LYS A 53 -26.86 5.68 6.87
N ILE A 54 -26.32 5.70 5.64
CA ILE A 54 -24.89 5.59 5.39
C ILE A 54 -24.41 6.96 4.87
N GLU A 55 -23.49 7.57 5.59
CA GLU A 55 -22.84 8.81 5.17
C GLU A 55 -21.40 8.52 4.78
N VAL A 56 -21.01 8.82 3.55
CA VAL A 56 -19.67 8.55 3.03
C VAL A 56 -18.90 9.85 2.87
N LEU A 57 -17.68 9.84 3.41
CA LEU A 57 -16.70 10.92 3.28
C LEU A 57 -15.62 10.47 2.31
N SER A 58 -15.51 11.12 1.17
CA SER A 58 -14.42 10.93 0.25
C SER A 58 -13.12 11.42 0.86
N SER A 59 -12.00 10.78 0.53
CA SER A 59 -10.69 11.14 1.03
C SER A 59 -9.61 10.87 -0.02
N GLU A 60 -8.65 11.77 -0.08
CA GLU A 60 -7.41 11.64 -0.85
C GLU A 60 -6.23 11.28 0.08
N GLY A 61 -6.51 10.53 1.16
CA GLY A 61 -5.52 10.17 2.17
C GLY A 61 -4.32 9.36 1.63
N GLY A 62 -4.46 8.68 0.49
CA GLY A 62 -3.32 8.05 -0.19
C GLY A 62 -2.26 9.05 -0.67
N HIS A 63 -2.64 10.31 -0.85
CA HIS A 63 -1.75 11.38 -1.28
C HIS A 63 -1.09 12.16 -0.15
N ILE A 64 -1.31 11.81 1.13
CA ILE A 64 -0.54 12.40 2.24
C ILE A 64 0.93 12.04 2.11
N GLU A 65 1.80 12.89 2.66
CA GLU A 65 3.24 12.72 2.54
C GLU A 65 3.71 11.48 3.31
N PHE A 66 4.58 10.70 2.67
CA PHE A 66 5.26 9.56 3.30
C PHE A 66 6.19 10.04 4.42
N ALA A 67 5.97 9.51 5.63
CA ALA A 67 6.75 9.78 6.84
C ALA A 67 7.67 8.59 7.16
N PRO A 68 8.94 8.62 6.75
CA PRO A 68 9.90 7.56 7.06
C PRO A 68 10.12 7.40 8.57
N LYS A 69 10.12 6.17 9.07
CA LYS A 69 10.39 5.81 10.48
C LYS A 69 11.80 5.27 10.69
N THR A 70 12.43 4.79 9.62
CA THR A 70 13.77 4.19 9.65
C THR A 70 14.72 4.91 8.70
N GLN A 71 16.04 4.75 8.93
CA GLN A 71 17.07 5.27 8.02
C GLN A 71 16.88 4.73 6.59
N LYS A 72 16.54 3.45 6.45
CA LYS A 72 16.32 2.80 5.15
C LYS A 72 15.15 3.41 4.38
N GLU A 73 14.06 3.71 5.07
CA GLU A 73 12.90 4.40 4.48
C GLU A 73 13.21 5.84 4.09
N TRP A 74 14.05 6.51 4.88
CA TRP A 74 14.52 7.85 4.54
C TRP A 74 15.35 7.83 3.26
N GLU A 75 16.26 6.88 3.12
CA GLU A 75 17.06 6.67 1.90
C GLU A 75 16.16 6.39 0.69
N LEU A 76 15.16 5.52 0.85
CA LEU A 76 14.14 5.26 -0.18
C LEU A 76 13.41 6.55 -0.58
N LYS A 77 12.95 7.35 0.39
CA LYS A 77 12.25 8.63 0.14
C LYS A 77 13.12 9.60 -0.65
N VAL A 78 14.37 9.78 -0.24
CA VAL A 78 15.33 10.68 -0.92
C VAL A 78 15.58 10.19 -2.34
N TRP A 79 15.87 8.90 -2.51
CA TRP A 79 16.08 8.32 -3.82
C TRP A 79 14.86 8.49 -4.74
N LEU A 80 13.65 8.31 -4.21
CA LEU A 80 12.43 8.47 -4.99
C LEU A 80 12.16 9.92 -5.40
N LYS A 81 12.51 10.90 -4.57
CA LYS A 81 12.41 12.31 -4.94
C LYS A 81 13.23 12.58 -6.20
N ASP A 82 14.47 12.15 -6.21
CA ASP A 82 15.38 12.33 -7.34
C ASP A 82 14.92 11.52 -8.57
N PHE A 83 14.59 10.23 -8.36
CA PHE A 83 14.21 9.32 -9.44
C PHE A 83 12.91 9.72 -10.16
N LEU A 84 11.92 10.22 -9.42
CA LEU A 84 10.63 10.65 -9.94
C LEU A 84 10.59 12.14 -10.29
N ASN A 85 11.65 12.89 -9.95
CA ASN A 85 11.73 14.35 -10.07
C ASN A 85 10.53 15.03 -9.36
N LEU A 86 10.32 14.68 -8.08
CA LEU A 86 9.22 15.18 -7.27
C LEU A 86 9.74 15.83 -5.99
N GLU A 87 9.13 16.95 -5.60
CA GLU A 87 9.44 17.61 -4.33
C GLU A 87 8.90 16.83 -3.10
N ARG A 88 7.85 16.03 -3.29
CA ARG A 88 7.16 15.33 -2.23
C ARG A 88 6.83 13.89 -2.66
N ILE A 89 7.03 12.92 -1.76
CA ILE A 89 6.65 11.53 -1.96
C ILE A 89 5.42 11.23 -1.12
N SER A 90 4.32 10.83 -1.76
CA SER A 90 3.11 10.38 -1.08
C SER A 90 3.19 8.91 -0.68
N TYR A 91 2.36 8.49 0.30
CA TYR A 91 2.23 7.08 0.64
C TYR A 91 1.85 6.20 -0.56
N GLU A 92 1.05 6.70 -1.48
CA GLU A 92 0.71 5.96 -2.71
C GLU A 92 1.95 5.55 -3.51
N ARG A 93 3.02 6.39 -3.52
CA ARG A 93 4.28 6.08 -4.20
C ARG A 93 5.10 4.98 -3.53
N ILE A 94 4.69 4.54 -2.34
CA ILE A 94 5.33 3.48 -1.54
C ILE A 94 4.42 2.25 -1.46
N ILE A 95 3.14 2.39 -1.08
CA ILE A 95 2.24 1.29 -0.73
C ILE A 95 1.11 1.05 -1.74
N SER A 96 1.41 1.17 -3.02
CA SER A 96 0.54 0.76 -4.13
C SER A 96 1.26 -0.26 -5.01
N GLY A 97 0.61 -0.74 -6.05
CA GLY A 97 1.26 -1.56 -7.07
C GLY A 97 2.41 -0.82 -7.77
N GLU A 98 2.25 0.49 -8.02
CA GLU A 98 3.34 1.35 -8.48
C GLU A 98 4.43 1.50 -7.41
N GLY A 99 4.03 1.64 -6.13
CA GLY A 99 4.94 1.73 -4.99
C GLY A 99 5.83 0.50 -4.86
N LEU A 100 5.28 -0.70 -5.00
CA LEU A 100 6.07 -1.94 -5.00
C LEU A 100 7.12 -1.94 -6.12
N CYS A 101 6.76 -1.46 -7.32
CA CYS A 101 7.71 -1.29 -8.42
C CYS A 101 8.78 -0.24 -8.13
N ASN A 102 8.44 0.83 -7.43
CA ASN A 102 9.36 1.87 -7.02
C ASN A 102 10.39 1.36 -6.00
N ILE A 103 9.93 0.61 -4.99
CA ILE A 103 10.82 -0.06 -4.02
C ILE A 103 11.76 -1.03 -4.73
N ALA A 104 11.26 -1.80 -5.71
CA ALA A 104 12.09 -2.70 -6.48
C ALA A 104 13.17 -1.93 -7.26
N LYS A 105 12.82 -0.86 -7.98
CA LYS A 105 13.80 -0.04 -8.73
C LYS A 105 14.87 0.54 -7.81
N TRP A 106 14.46 1.04 -6.63
CA TRP A 106 15.38 1.53 -5.62
C TRP A 106 16.32 0.44 -5.13
N ARG A 107 15.79 -0.73 -4.73
CA ARG A 107 16.62 -1.82 -4.20
C ARG A 107 17.57 -2.40 -5.25
N PHE A 108 17.14 -2.45 -6.50
CA PHE A 108 17.96 -2.88 -7.63
C PHE A 108 18.98 -1.83 -8.10
N SER A 109 18.97 -0.61 -7.56
CA SER A 109 20.04 0.37 -7.78
C SER A 109 21.28 0.10 -6.93
N TYR A 110 21.21 -0.82 -5.94
CA TYR A 110 22.35 -1.19 -5.11
C TYR A 110 23.29 -2.18 -5.84
N PRO A 111 24.61 -2.09 -5.59
CA PRO A 111 25.59 -2.91 -6.29
C PRO A 111 25.40 -4.42 -6.13
N ASP A 112 24.94 -4.88 -4.96
CA ASP A 112 24.70 -6.29 -4.66
C ASP A 112 23.55 -6.91 -5.46
N ALA A 113 22.65 -6.09 -6.00
CA ALA A 113 21.51 -6.52 -6.80
C ALA A 113 21.78 -6.47 -8.32
N MET A 114 22.89 -5.89 -8.78
CA MET A 114 23.15 -5.64 -10.21
C MET A 114 23.17 -6.91 -11.08
N ASN A 115 23.62 -8.04 -10.52
CA ASN A 115 23.74 -9.31 -11.26
C ASN A 115 22.55 -10.23 -11.04
N HIS A 116 21.48 -9.75 -10.40
CA HIS A 116 20.31 -10.56 -10.12
C HIS A 116 19.51 -10.84 -11.39
N SER A 117 19.01 -12.07 -11.58
CA SER A 117 18.27 -12.49 -12.78
C SER A 117 17.03 -11.65 -13.08
N PHE A 118 16.38 -11.11 -12.04
CA PHE A 118 15.19 -10.26 -12.13
C PHE A 118 15.48 -8.88 -12.75
N GLN A 119 16.75 -8.43 -12.79
CA GLN A 119 17.15 -7.15 -13.37
C GLN A 119 16.68 -6.99 -14.83
N LYS A 120 16.69 -8.09 -15.60
CA LYS A 120 16.21 -8.10 -16.99
C LYS A 120 14.72 -7.76 -17.06
N ILE A 121 13.90 -8.39 -16.22
CA ILE A 121 12.44 -8.16 -16.13
C ILE A 121 12.16 -6.70 -15.73
N LEU A 122 12.91 -6.19 -14.75
CA LEU A 122 12.80 -4.81 -14.29
C LEU A 122 13.10 -3.80 -15.40
N ASN A 123 14.13 -4.03 -16.19
CA ASN A 123 14.52 -3.17 -17.31
C ASN A 123 13.51 -3.17 -18.46
N GLU A 124 12.92 -4.33 -18.76
CA GLU A 124 11.89 -4.47 -19.80
C GLU A 124 10.56 -3.79 -19.41
N SER A 125 10.34 -3.55 -18.12
CA SER A 125 9.06 -3.02 -17.59
C SER A 125 8.90 -1.49 -17.65
N LYS A 126 9.82 -0.75 -18.26
CA LYS A 126 9.94 0.71 -18.15
C LYS A 126 8.84 1.55 -18.83
N THR A 127 7.84 0.98 -19.53
CA THR A 127 7.13 1.75 -20.57
C THR A 127 5.62 1.95 -20.45
N SER A 128 4.87 1.32 -19.53
CA SER A 128 3.43 1.58 -19.39
C SER A 128 2.83 1.13 -18.04
N LYS A 129 1.65 1.71 -17.66
CA LYS A 129 0.89 1.27 -16.46
C LYS A 129 0.57 -0.22 -16.46
N LYS A 130 0.24 -0.80 -17.61
CA LYS A 130 -0.02 -2.24 -17.78
C LYS A 130 1.22 -3.08 -17.48
N THR A 131 2.39 -2.56 -17.82
CA THR A 131 3.69 -3.18 -17.53
C THR A 131 4.03 -3.11 -16.03
N GLN A 132 3.65 -2.05 -15.33
CA GLN A 132 3.85 -1.90 -13.89
C GLN A 132 3.00 -2.91 -13.09
N THR A 133 1.72 -3.11 -13.45
CA THR A 133 0.87 -4.12 -12.81
C THR A 133 1.45 -5.52 -13.00
N LYS A 134 1.96 -5.82 -14.18
CA LYS A 134 2.65 -7.08 -14.47
C LYS A 134 3.92 -7.23 -13.63
N LEU A 135 4.72 -6.19 -13.52
CA LEU A 135 5.95 -6.18 -12.72
C LEU A 135 5.66 -6.44 -11.24
N ALA A 136 4.68 -5.76 -10.63
CA ALA A 136 4.28 -6.01 -9.25
C ALA A 136 3.87 -7.47 -9.02
N SER A 137 3.10 -8.05 -9.94
CA SER A 137 2.72 -9.47 -9.89
C SER A 137 3.92 -10.40 -9.98
N GLU A 138 4.90 -10.11 -10.84
CA GLU A 138 6.12 -10.92 -10.95
C GLU A 138 6.98 -10.81 -9.67
N ILE A 139 7.10 -9.65 -9.04
CA ILE A 139 7.80 -9.48 -7.75
C ILE A 139 7.20 -10.44 -6.72
N CYS A 140 5.88 -10.41 -6.52
CA CYS A 140 5.20 -11.29 -5.57
C CYS A 140 5.39 -12.78 -5.90
N LYS A 141 5.34 -13.16 -7.19
CA LYS A 141 5.55 -14.56 -7.61
C LYS A 141 6.96 -15.06 -7.31
N PHE A 142 7.98 -14.26 -7.56
CA PHE A 142 9.36 -14.64 -7.28
C PHE A 142 9.64 -14.66 -5.77
N SER A 143 9.12 -13.71 -5.02
CA SER A 143 9.16 -13.70 -3.56
C SER A 143 8.54 -14.99 -2.98
N ALA A 144 7.34 -15.36 -3.45
CA ALA A 144 6.66 -16.59 -3.04
C ALA A 144 7.45 -17.88 -3.37
N LYS A 145 8.28 -17.86 -4.43
CA LYS A 145 9.18 -18.96 -4.79
C LYS A 145 10.46 -19.00 -3.97
N GLY A 146 10.65 -18.10 -3.03
CA GLY A 146 11.78 -18.10 -2.10
C GLY A 146 12.93 -17.17 -2.48
N ASP A 147 12.77 -16.32 -3.50
CA ASP A 147 13.77 -15.31 -3.86
C ASP A 147 13.95 -14.32 -2.71
N SER A 148 15.14 -14.27 -2.13
CA SER A 148 15.42 -13.48 -0.92
C SER A 148 15.36 -11.98 -1.15
N LEU A 149 15.84 -11.50 -2.31
CA LEU A 149 15.85 -10.09 -2.65
C LEU A 149 14.44 -9.57 -2.90
N LEU A 150 13.62 -10.34 -3.65
CA LEU A 150 12.25 -9.95 -3.92
C LEU A 150 11.36 -10.07 -2.67
N ARG A 151 11.66 -11.00 -1.77
CA ARG A 151 11.03 -11.07 -0.45
C ARG A 151 11.39 -9.87 0.43
N GLU A 152 12.64 -9.39 0.39
CA GLU A 152 13.03 -8.14 1.06
C GLU A 152 12.21 -6.95 0.55
N ILE A 153 12.06 -6.82 -0.77
CA ILE A 153 11.28 -5.76 -1.41
C ILE A 153 9.81 -5.82 -0.98
N GLU A 154 9.20 -7.01 -1.01
CA GLU A 154 7.82 -7.23 -0.56
C GLU A 154 7.64 -6.91 0.92
N ASN A 155 8.58 -7.29 1.78
CA ASN A 155 8.55 -6.98 3.21
C ASN A 155 8.64 -5.48 3.50
N ILE A 156 9.45 -4.73 2.75
CA ILE A 156 9.49 -3.26 2.85
C ILE A 156 8.11 -2.68 2.51
N TRP A 157 7.48 -3.17 1.46
CA TRP A 157 6.14 -2.73 1.07
C TRP A 157 5.10 -3.06 2.14
N LEU A 158 5.08 -4.30 2.64
CA LEU A 158 4.14 -4.78 3.67
C LEU A 158 4.32 -4.02 5.00
N SER A 159 5.56 -3.78 5.43
CA SER A 159 5.84 -3.02 6.66
C SER A 159 5.27 -1.60 6.57
N ASN A 160 5.55 -0.90 5.46
CA ASN A 160 5.04 0.44 5.26
C ASN A 160 3.50 0.48 5.15
N TYR A 161 2.88 -0.57 4.57
CA TYR A 161 1.43 -0.67 4.49
C TYR A 161 0.82 -0.91 5.88
N ALA A 162 1.42 -1.78 6.70
CA ALA A 162 0.98 -2.03 8.07
C ALA A 162 1.09 -0.76 8.93
N ASP A 163 2.19 -0.02 8.81
CA ASP A 163 2.39 1.26 9.50
C ASP A 163 1.32 2.28 9.11
N TYR A 164 1.04 2.41 7.81
CA TYR A 164 -0.02 3.30 7.33
C TYR A 164 -1.41 2.91 7.85
N LEU A 165 -1.73 1.60 7.90
CA LEU A 165 -2.98 1.13 8.49
C LEU A 165 -3.08 1.47 9.98
N GLY A 166 -1.97 1.33 10.72
CA GLY A 166 -1.89 1.72 12.12
C GLY A 166 -2.16 3.22 12.31
N ASP A 167 -1.51 4.07 11.51
CA ASP A 167 -1.71 5.52 11.57
C ASP A 167 -3.16 5.89 11.22
N VAL A 168 -3.76 5.25 10.21
CA VAL A 168 -5.17 5.48 9.82
C VAL A 168 -6.15 5.04 10.90
N ALA A 169 -5.83 3.97 11.65
CA ALA A 169 -6.68 3.47 12.73
C ALA A 169 -6.71 4.39 13.96
N LEU A 170 -5.74 5.31 14.10
CA LEU A 170 -5.69 6.30 15.18
C LEU A 170 -6.51 7.56 14.90
N HIS A 171 -7.03 7.74 13.69
CA HIS A 171 -7.80 8.90 13.22
C HIS A 171 -9.25 8.58 12.94
#